data_2153fcee35326ce6858b46680c9c3bac
#
_entry.id   2153fcee35326ce6858b46680c9c3bac
#
_cell.length_a   1.000
_cell.length_b   1.000
_cell.length_c   1.000
_cell.angle_alpha   90.00
_cell.angle_beta   90.00
_cell.angle_gamma   90.00
#
_symmetry.space_group_name_H-M   'P 1'
#
loop_
_entity.id
_entity.type
_entity.pdbx_description
1 polymer ?
#
loop_
_entity_poly.entity_id
_entity_poly.type
_entity_poly.pdbx_seq_one_letter_code
_entity_poly.pdbx_strand_id
1 'polypeptide(L)'
;YDDGKNQDERLVSIFNHYGIRGTFNLNYGMIDKEGLNPPRIKSSRINELYAGHEIATHTMTHPTIARCPMTEVAEEILADRKGLEQITGRIIRGHAYPNGSYNEEIKQLFRQLGIAYARVVEPAADFTLPTDPLEWHPTCHHDAPDLMEKAEFFAEFKKKQYLKLMYVWGHSYEFDNHDNWNVIEDFCAYMGGRNDIWYATNIEIIDYMDAARRLIFS
;
A
#
# COMPACT_ATOMS: atom_id res chain seq x y z
N TYR A 1 -2.74 0.12 -2.72
CA TYR A 1 -3.13 -0.36 -4.06
C TYR A 1 -1.93 -0.40 -4.97
N ASP A 2 -1.92 -1.35 -5.90
CA ASP A 2 -0.72 -1.69 -6.67
C ASP A 2 -0.84 -1.27 -8.13
N ASP A 3 0.33 -1.14 -8.78
CA ASP A 3 0.49 -1.01 -10.23
C ASP A 3 0.32 0.38 -10.84
N GLY A 4 -0.34 1.34 -10.21
CA GLY A 4 -0.54 2.68 -10.76
C GLY A 4 -1.29 2.71 -12.09
N LYS A 5 -2.37 1.94 -12.22
CA LYS A 5 -3.22 1.90 -13.41
C LYS A 5 -4.14 3.11 -13.49
N ASN A 6 -4.65 3.44 -14.68
CA ASN A 6 -5.55 4.59 -14.89
C ASN A 6 -6.80 4.56 -13.99
N GLN A 7 -7.26 3.38 -13.58
CA GLN A 7 -8.37 3.21 -12.66
C GLN A 7 -8.11 3.82 -11.28
N ASP A 8 -6.86 4.10 -10.93
CA ASP A 8 -6.52 4.82 -9.72
C ASP A 8 -7.15 6.23 -9.68
N GLU A 9 -7.44 6.85 -10.84
CA GLU A 9 -8.13 8.15 -10.87
C GLU A 9 -9.52 8.06 -10.20
N ARG A 10 -10.29 7.01 -10.48
CA ARG A 10 -11.59 6.78 -9.84
C ARG A 10 -11.43 6.40 -8.37
N LEU A 11 -10.50 5.50 -8.07
CA LEU A 11 -10.26 5.03 -6.70
C LEU A 11 -9.84 6.17 -5.77
N VAL A 12 -8.91 7.02 -6.21
CA VAL A 12 -8.48 8.20 -5.46
C VAL A 12 -9.64 9.19 -5.25
N SER A 13 -10.48 9.38 -6.27
CA SER A 13 -11.68 10.21 -6.13
C SER A 13 -12.62 9.70 -5.05
N ILE A 14 -12.86 8.38 -4.98
CA ILE A 14 -13.65 7.72 -3.94
C ILE A 14 -13.00 7.94 -2.56
N PHE A 15 -11.70 7.66 -2.43
CA PHE A 15 -10.99 7.84 -1.17
C PHE A 15 -11.05 9.29 -0.67
N ASN A 16 -10.82 10.26 -1.54
CA ASN A 16 -10.90 11.67 -1.20
C ASN A 16 -12.31 12.09 -0.78
N HIS A 17 -13.36 11.58 -1.44
CA HIS A 17 -14.75 11.86 -1.11
C HIS A 17 -15.10 11.43 0.33
N TYR A 18 -14.60 10.26 0.75
CA TYR A 18 -14.87 9.70 2.07
C TYR A 18 -13.80 10.02 3.12
N GLY A 19 -12.79 10.82 2.78
CA GLY A 19 -11.70 11.20 3.68
C GLY A 19 -10.77 10.05 4.05
N ILE A 20 -10.67 9.03 3.21
CA ILE A 20 -9.79 7.88 3.40
C ILE A 20 -8.43 8.16 2.74
N ARG A 21 -7.36 7.78 3.41
CA ARG A 21 -6.00 7.89 2.87
C ARG A 21 -5.49 6.51 2.45
N GLY A 22 -4.79 6.46 1.33
CA GLY A 22 -4.22 5.23 0.79
C GLY A 22 -2.73 5.31 0.52
N THR A 23 -2.13 4.16 0.31
CA THR A 23 -0.78 3.99 -0.20
C THR A 23 -0.86 3.34 -1.58
N PHE A 24 -0.19 3.95 -2.56
CA PHE A 24 -0.15 3.49 -3.95
C PHE A 24 1.25 3.03 -4.30
N ASN A 25 1.38 1.76 -4.65
CA ASN A 25 2.66 1.11 -4.95
C ASN A 25 2.87 1.14 -6.47
N LEU A 26 3.83 1.94 -6.93
CA LEU A 26 4.03 2.22 -8.34
C LEU A 26 5.29 1.55 -8.88
N ASN A 27 5.27 1.20 -10.18
CA ASN A 27 6.43 0.71 -10.91
C ASN A 27 6.97 1.83 -11.80
N TYR A 28 8.05 2.47 -11.43
CA TYR A 28 8.59 3.58 -12.22
C TYR A 28 8.87 3.22 -13.68
N GLY A 29 9.41 2.04 -13.94
CA GLY A 29 9.69 1.56 -15.29
C GLY A 29 8.48 1.28 -16.16
N MET A 30 7.27 1.34 -15.59
CA MET A 30 6.02 1.20 -16.31
C MET A 30 5.32 2.53 -16.55
N ILE A 31 5.74 3.61 -15.85
CA ILE A 31 5.20 4.97 -16.01
C ILE A 31 5.60 5.48 -17.41
N ASP A 32 4.66 6.14 -18.09
CA ASP A 32 4.80 6.66 -19.45
C ASP A 32 5.13 5.61 -20.53
N LYS A 33 5.12 4.31 -20.21
CA LYS A 33 5.35 3.25 -21.16
C LYS A 33 4.12 3.07 -22.06
N GLU A 34 4.32 3.16 -23.36
CA GLU A 34 3.27 2.94 -24.36
C GLU A 34 2.91 1.47 -24.52
N GLY A 35 1.68 1.19 -24.99
CA GLY A 35 1.21 -0.16 -25.32
C GLY A 35 0.81 -1.02 -24.12
N LEU A 36 0.84 -0.49 -22.91
CA LEU A 36 0.30 -1.19 -21.73
C LEU A 36 -1.24 -1.13 -21.74
N ASN A 37 -1.89 -2.25 -21.37
CA ASN A 37 -3.32 -2.34 -21.22
C ASN A 37 -3.69 -3.04 -19.89
N PRO A 38 -4.40 -2.37 -18.96
CA PRO A 38 -4.69 -0.93 -18.96
C PRO A 38 -3.42 -0.08 -18.83
N PRO A 39 -3.46 1.17 -19.32
CA PRO A 39 -2.33 2.08 -19.23
C PRO A 39 -2.07 2.50 -17.78
N ARG A 40 -0.87 2.99 -17.53
CA ARG A 40 -0.45 3.55 -16.22
C ARG A 40 -0.77 5.04 -16.14
N ILE A 41 -0.88 5.56 -14.92
CA ILE A 41 -0.92 7.00 -14.66
C ILE A 41 0.37 7.62 -15.19
N LYS A 42 0.22 8.73 -15.94
CA LYS A 42 1.37 9.44 -16.48
C LYS A 42 2.15 10.18 -15.42
N SER A 43 3.48 10.27 -15.59
CA SER A 43 4.38 10.96 -14.65
C SER A 43 3.92 12.39 -14.33
N SER A 44 3.41 13.11 -15.33
CA SER A 44 2.90 14.48 -15.18
C SER A 44 1.67 14.60 -14.27
N ARG A 45 0.95 13.50 -13.99
CA ARG A 45 -0.28 13.47 -13.19
C ARG A 45 -0.06 12.96 -11.76
N ILE A 46 1.07 12.28 -11.51
CA ILE A 46 1.31 11.57 -10.25
C ILE A 46 1.18 12.49 -9.04
N ASN A 47 1.84 13.65 -9.05
CA ASN A 47 1.83 14.56 -7.90
C ASN A 47 0.46 15.16 -7.59
N GLU A 48 -0.32 15.45 -8.63
CA GLU A 48 -1.67 15.98 -8.49
C GLU A 48 -2.63 14.87 -8.01
N LEU A 49 -2.61 13.72 -8.69
CA LEU A 49 -3.53 12.63 -8.42
C LEU A 49 -3.37 12.08 -7.00
N TYR A 50 -2.13 11.76 -6.61
CA TYR A 50 -1.90 11.15 -5.30
C TYR A 50 -1.61 12.19 -4.18
N ALA A 51 -2.06 13.45 -4.37
CA ALA A 51 -1.95 14.45 -3.32
C ALA A 51 -2.71 14.01 -2.06
N GLY A 52 -2.03 14.01 -0.91
CA GLY A 52 -2.61 13.52 0.36
C GLY A 52 -2.51 12.01 0.59
N HIS A 53 -2.07 11.25 -0.40
CA HIS A 53 -1.78 9.82 -0.33
C HIS A 53 -0.28 9.54 -0.31
N GLU A 54 0.10 8.33 0.03
CA GLU A 54 1.49 7.86 -0.05
C GLU A 54 1.74 7.21 -1.41
N ILE A 55 2.95 7.42 -1.93
CA ILE A 55 3.52 6.65 -3.03
C ILE A 55 4.63 5.78 -2.46
N ALA A 56 4.60 4.50 -2.79
CA ALA A 56 5.59 3.50 -2.42
C ALA A 56 6.10 2.74 -3.65
N THR A 57 7.19 2.02 -3.49
CA THR A 57 7.80 1.24 -4.58
C THR A 57 7.07 -0.08 -4.82
N HIS A 58 7.09 -0.54 -6.08
CA HIS A 58 6.60 -1.87 -6.46
C HIS A 58 7.56 -2.57 -7.44
N THR A 59 8.86 -2.29 -7.31
CA THR A 59 9.94 -2.63 -8.26
C THR A 59 9.83 -1.90 -9.60
N MET A 60 10.96 -1.81 -10.29
CA MET A 60 11.07 -1.12 -11.59
C MET A 60 10.22 -1.78 -12.68
N THR A 61 10.25 -3.13 -12.76
CA THR A 61 9.65 -3.90 -13.85
C THR A 61 8.71 -5.03 -13.43
N HIS A 62 8.37 -5.09 -12.14
CA HIS A 62 7.45 -6.08 -11.55
C HIS A 62 7.91 -7.55 -11.66
N PRO A 63 9.18 -7.91 -11.42
CA PRO A 63 9.61 -9.31 -11.43
C PRO A 63 9.18 -10.06 -10.17
N THR A 64 9.19 -11.39 -10.23
CA THR A 64 9.11 -12.26 -9.04
C THR A 64 10.47 -12.27 -8.33
N ILE A 65 10.72 -11.26 -7.48
CA ILE A 65 12.06 -10.92 -6.98
C ILE A 65 12.78 -12.03 -6.21
N ALA A 66 12.06 -12.94 -5.55
CA ALA A 66 12.69 -14.09 -4.88
C ALA A 66 13.30 -15.12 -5.86
N ARG A 67 13.10 -14.95 -7.16
CA ARG A 67 13.70 -15.77 -8.23
C ARG A 67 14.82 -15.05 -8.98
N CYS A 68 15.09 -13.79 -8.62
CA CYS A 68 16.12 -12.97 -9.24
C CYS A 68 17.43 -13.01 -8.43
N PRO A 69 18.59 -12.84 -9.07
CA PRO A 69 19.85 -12.59 -8.36
C PRO A 69 19.73 -11.33 -7.47
N MET A 70 20.38 -11.33 -6.31
CA MET A 70 20.28 -10.22 -5.36
C MET A 70 20.77 -8.88 -5.91
N THR A 71 21.70 -8.88 -6.86
CA THR A 71 22.14 -7.67 -7.58
C THR A 71 21.01 -7.07 -8.40
N GLU A 72 20.23 -7.89 -9.10
CA GLU A 72 19.07 -7.44 -9.86
C GLU A 72 17.95 -6.96 -8.93
N VAL A 73 17.73 -7.65 -7.79
CA VAL A 73 16.78 -7.18 -6.78
C VAL A 73 17.15 -5.79 -6.28
N ALA A 74 18.44 -5.56 -5.97
CA ALA A 74 18.90 -4.24 -5.53
C ALA A 74 18.69 -3.15 -6.61
N GLU A 75 18.97 -3.47 -7.87
CA GLU A 75 18.75 -2.57 -8.99
C GLU A 75 17.28 -2.24 -9.20
N GLU A 76 16.40 -3.25 -9.19
CA GLU A 76 14.95 -3.11 -9.30
C GLU A 76 14.37 -2.16 -8.24
N ILE A 77 14.80 -2.32 -6.98
CA ILE A 77 14.34 -1.47 -5.88
C ILE A 77 14.92 -0.05 -5.96
N LEU A 78 16.22 0.07 -6.17
CA LEU A 78 16.89 1.38 -6.15
C LEU A 78 16.52 2.24 -7.37
N ALA A 79 16.39 1.64 -8.55
CA ALA A 79 15.99 2.37 -9.76
C ALA A 79 14.54 2.85 -9.66
N ASP A 80 13.62 1.99 -9.19
CA ASP A 80 12.22 2.33 -8.95
C ASP A 80 12.10 3.48 -7.96
N ARG A 81 12.72 3.34 -6.78
CA ARG A 81 12.73 4.37 -5.73
C ARG A 81 13.26 5.71 -6.24
N LYS A 82 14.44 5.72 -6.87
CA LYS A 82 15.04 6.96 -7.40
C LYS A 82 14.15 7.64 -8.42
N GLY A 83 13.55 6.87 -9.32
CA GLY A 83 12.64 7.41 -10.34
C GLY A 83 11.38 8.01 -9.71
N LEU A 84 10.77 7.34 -8.75
CA LEU A 84 9.60 7.85 -8.04
C LEU A 84 9.95 9.08 -7.18
N GLU A 85 11.12 9.10 -6.51
CA GLU A 85 11.61 10.26 -5.76
C GLU A 85 11.86 11.47 -6.67
N GLN A 86 12.35 11.26 -7.89
CA GLN A 86 12.53 12.35 -8.89
C GLN A 86 11.19 12.96 -9.32
N ILE A 87 10.16 12.13 -9.53
CA ILE A 87 8.83 12.63 -9.89
C ILE A 87 8.18 13.35 -8.72
N THR A 88 8.24 12.76 -7.53
CA THR A 88 7.44 13.21 -6.38
C THR A 88 8.12 14.30 -5.55
N GLY A 89 9.45 14.40 -5.61
CA GLY A 89 10.23 15.25 -4.71
C GLY A 89 10.19 14.79 -3.24
N ARG A 90 9.76 13.54 -2.97
CA ARG A 90 9.59 12.99 -1.61
C ARG A 90 10.51 11.80 -1.42
N ILE A 91 10.93 11.54 -0.17
CA ILE A 91 11.67 10.32 0.18
C ILE A 91 10.68 9.17 0.24
N ILE A 92 10.95 8.11 -0.52
CA ILE A 92 10.12 6.91 -0.59
C ILE A 92 10.76 5.80 0.23
N ARG A 93 10.02 5.28 1.22
CA ARG A 93 10.50 4.26 2.17
C ARG A 93 9.64 3.01 2.22
N GLY A 94 8.51 3.00 1.51
CA GLY A 94 7.57 1.91 1.47
C GLY A 94 7.75 1.00 0.26
N HIS A 95 7.32 -0.24 0.40
CA HIS A 95 7.32 -1.24 -0.67
C HIS A 95 6.11 -2.18 -0.58
N ALA A 96 5.68 -2.69 -1.72
CA ALA A 96 4.84 -3.89 -1.81
C ALA A 96 5.55 -4.93 -2.68
N TYR A 97 5.59 -6.18 -2.23
CA TYR A 97 6.25 -7.24 -2.96
C TYR A 97 5.44 -7.66 -4.20
N PRO A 98 5.99 -7.52 -5.43
CA PRO A 98 5.35 -8.06 -6.62
C PRO A 98 5.06 -9.56 -6.46
N ASN A 99 3.85 -9.97 -6.79
CA ASN A 99 3.40 -11.37 -6.66
C ASN A 99 3.54 -11.94 -5.23
N GLY A 100 3.64 -11.10 -4.19
CA GLY A 100 3.92 -11.54 -2.82
C GLY A 100 5.30 -12.22 -2.65
N SER A 101 6.22 -11.99 -3.59
CA SER A 101 7.49 -12.73 -3.67
C SER A 101 8.57 -12.09 -2.80
N TYR A 102 8.98 -12.77 -1.73
CA TYR A 102 10.06 -12.34 -0.85
C TYR A 102 10.77 -13.54 -0.19
N ASN A 103 11.88 -13.25 0.48
CA ASN A 103 12.59 -14.18 1.37
C ASN A 103 13.42 -13.37 2.40
N GLU A 104 14.05 -14.06 3.35
CA GLU A 104 14.84 -13.41 4.40
C GLU A 104 16.04 -12.61 3.87
N GLU A 105 16.67 -13.04 2.79
CA GLU A 105 17.79 -12.34 2.17
C GLU A 105 17.35 -11.00 1.59
N ILE A 106 16.18 -10.97 0.93
CA ILE A 106 15.55 -9.74 0.42
C ILE A 106 15.18 -8.81 1.56
N LYS A 107 14.61 -9.30 2.66
CA LYS A 107 14.29 -8.49 3.84
C LYS A 107 15.57 -7.88 4.44
N GLN A 108 16.68 -8.62 4.49
CA GLN A 108 17.97 -8.09 4.93
C GLN A 108 18.49 -6.97 4.00
N LEU A 109 18.40 -7.18 2.69
CA LEU A 109 18.73 -6.14 1.72
C LEU A 109 17.87 -4.89 1.90
N PHE A 110 16.56 -5.05 2.09
CA PHE A 110 15.63 -3.92 2.29
C PHE A 110 15.99 -3.09 3.53
N ARG A 111 16.40 -3.72 4.63
CA ARG A 111 16.92 -3.01 5.82
C ARG A 111 18.13 -2.15 5.46
N GLN A 112 19.07 -2.70 4.67
CA GLN A 112 20.28 -1.96 4.23
C GLN A 112 19.95 -0.81 3.27
N LEU A 113 18.93 -0.98 2.42
CA LEU A 113 18.47 0.04 1.49
C LEU A 113 17.58 1.11 2.16
N GLY A 114 17.20 0.94 3.44
CA GLY A 114 16.35 1.89 4.16
C GLY A 114 14.88 1.82 3.76
N ILE A 115 14.41 0.66 3.29
CA ILE A 115 12.98 0.37 3.15
C ILE A 115 12.41 0.14 4.56
N ALA A 116 11.43 0.93 4.93
CA ALA A 116 10.86 0.92 6.27
C ALA A 116 9.78 -0.15 6.46
N TYR A 117 9.07 -0.48 5.39
CA TYR A 117 8.06 -1.54 5.40
C TYR A 117 7.91 -2.17 4.01
N ALA A 118 7.41 -3.41 3.99
CA ALA A 118 7.05 -4.10 2.75
C ALA A 118 5.83 -5.00 2.97
N ARG A 119 4.77 -4.78 2.16
CA ARG A 119 3.52 -5.52 2.23
C ARG A 119 3.62 -6.82 1.44
N VAL A 120 3.17 -7.91 2.06
CA VAL A 120 2.97 -9.23 1.46
C VAL A 120 1.50 -9.40 1.03
N VAL A 121 1.15 -10.49 0.34
CA VAL A 121 -0.22 -10.71 -0.16
C VAL A 121 -1.08 -11.59 0.78
N GLU A 122 -0.45 -12.43 1.58
CA GLU A 122 -1.14 -13.31 2.52
C GLU A 122 -1.87 -12.48 3.59
N PRO A 123 -3.14 -12.78 3.89
CA PRO A 123 -3.89 -12.02 4.87
C PRO A 123 -3.36 -12.26 6.30
N ALA A 124 -3.45 -11.22 7.13
CA ALA A 124 -3.24 -11.33 8.56
C ALA A 124 -4.34 -12.19 9.23
N ALA A 125 -3.97 -12.88 10.32
CA ALA A 125 -4.93 -13.65 11.09
C ALA A 125 -5.96 -12.79 11.84
N ASP A 126 -5.60 -11.53 12.13
CA ASP A 126 -6.41 -10.59 12.91
C ASP A 126 -6.08 -9.12 12.56
N PHE A 127 -6.58 -8.19 13.37
CA PHE A 127 -6.36 -6.73 13.22
C PHE A 127 -5.16 -6.22 14.04
N THR A 128 -4.13 -7.01 14.25
CA THR A 128 -2.94 -6.56 14.98
C THR A 128 -1.99 -5.75 14.09
N LEU A 129 -1.19 -4.91 14.73
CA LEU A 129 -0.11 -4.19 14.06
C LEU A 129 0.99 -5.19 13.63
N PRO A 130 1.75 -4.90 12.55
CA PRO A 130 2.80 -5.80 12.09
C PRO A 130 3.91 -5.97 13.13
N THR A 131 4.34 -7.21 13.35
CA THR A 131 5.51 -7.52 14.19
C THR A 131 6.81 -7.33 13.43
N ASP A 132 6.86 -7.71 12.15
CA ASP A 132 7.92 -7.39 11.19
C ASP A 132 7.37 -6.46 10.11
N PRO A 133 7.77 -5.17 10.09
CA PRO A 133 7.32 -4.26 9.04
C PRO A 133 7.69 -4.67 7.63
N LEU A 134 8.77 -5.47 7.45
CA LEU A 134 9.17 -5.97 6.13
C LEU A 134 8.45 -7.26 5.71
N GLU A 135 7.52 -7.73 6.51
CA GLU A 135 6.59 -8.83 6.25
C GLU A 135 5.18 -8.44 6.70
N TRP A 136 4.68 -7.32 6.18
CA TRP A 136 3.42 -6.75 6.62
C TRP A 136 2.24 -7.40 5.90
N HIS A 137 1.52 -8.23 6.65
CA HIS A 137 0.30 -8.89 6.18
C HIS A 137 -0.89 -7.92 6.19
N PRO A 138 -1.59 -7.74 5.06
CA PRO A 138 -2.83 -6.97 5.01
C PRO A 138 -3.97 -7.73 5.69
N THR A 139 -5.02 -7.03 6.12
CA THR A 139 -6.21 -7.67 6.69
C THR A 139 -6.93 -8.53 5.66
N CYS A 140 -7.11 -8.01 4.45
CA CYS A 140 -7.73 -8.74 3.34
C CYS A 140 -7.50 -8.03 2.00
N HIS A 141 -7.74 -8.76 0.91
CA HIS A 141 -7.94 -8.19 -0.41
C HIS A 141 -9.32 -7.52 -0.51
N HIS A 142 -9.50 -6.52 -1.36
CA HIS A 142 -10.78 -5.82 -1.51
C HIS A 142 -11.91 -6.72 -2.04
N ASP A 143 -11.56 -7.79 -2.77
CA ASP A 143 -12.53 -8.79 -3.25
C ASP A 143 -12.81 -9.92 -2.24
N ALA A 144 -12.29 -9.81 -1.02
CA ALA A 144 -12.58 -10.81 0.00
C ALA A 144 -14.08 -10.84 0.31
N PRO A 145 -14.72 -12.01 0.31
CA PRO A 145 -16.18 -12.12 0.48
C PRO A 145 -16.67 -11.60 1.85
N ASP A 146 -15.76 -11.55 2.83
CA ASP A 146 -16.01 -11.09 4.19
C ASP A 146 -15.47 -9.66 4.47
N LEU A 147 -15.19 -8.87 3.40
CA LEU A 147 -14.68 -7.50 3.54
C LEU A 147 -15.57 -6.64 4.45
N MET A 148 -16.89 -6.65 4.20
CA MET A 148 -17.83 -5.82 4.97
C MET A 148 -18.01 -6.34 6.40
N GLU A 149 -18.02 -7.65 6.63
CA GLU A 149 -18.04 -8.23 7.99
C GLU A 149 -16.81 -7.80 8.80
N LYS A 150 -15.63 -7.80 8.16
CA LYS A 150 -14.39 -7.30 8.76
C LYS A 150 -14.47 -5.80 9.07
N ALA A 151 -15.03 -5.01 8.15
CA ALA A 151 -15.22 -3.58 8.34
C ALA A 151 -16.13 -3.27 9.53
N GLU A 152 -17.26 -3.97 9.64
CA GLU A 152 -18.20 -3.87 10.76
C GLU A 152 -17.54 -4.24 12.08
N PHE A 153 -16.87 -5.41 12.13
CA PHE A 153 -16.15 -5.84 13.32
C PHE A 153 -15.10 -4.83 13.77
N PHE A 154 -14.30 -4.31 12.82
CA PHE A 154 -13.28 -3.30 13.12
C PHE A 154 -13.90 -1.99 13.64
N ALA A 155 -14.93 -1.49 12.98
CA ALA A 155 -15.60 -0.24 13.32
C ALA A 155 -16.33 -0.30 14.68
N GLU A 156 -16.83 -1.46 15.06
CA GLU A 156 -17.53 -1.67 16.33
C GLU A 156 -16.61 -2.06 17.49
N PHE A 157 -15.34 -2.19 17.27
CA PHE A 157 -14.38 -2.60 18.28
C PHE A 157 -14.25 -1.54 19.40
N LYS A 158 -14.76 -1.84 20.59
CA LYS A 158 -14.87 -0.87 21.71
C LYS A 158 -13.69 -0.85 22.69
N LYS A 159 -12.75 -1.81 22.59
CA LYS A 159 -11.63 -1.93 23.55
C LYS A 159 -10.50 -0.95 23.18
N LYS A 160 -10.59 0.27 23.70
CA LYS A 160 -9.64 1.38 23.39
C LYS A 160 -8.20 1.16 23.87
N GLN A 161 -7.95 0.20 24.75
CA GLN A 161 -6.60 -0.13 25.25
C GLN A 161 -5.74 -0.88 24.23
N TYR A 162 -6.32 -1.33 23.11
CA TYR A 162 -5.60 -2.03 22.06
C TYR A 162 -5.71 -1.27 20.76
N LEU A 163 -4.57 -0.98 20.14
CA LEU A 163 -4.55 -0.51 18.76
C LEU A 163 -4.93 -1.66 17.83
N LYS A 164 -5.79 -1.37 16.89
CA LYS A 164 -6.18 -2.28 15.83
C LYS A 164 -5.91 -1.65 14.48
N LEU A 165 -5.57 -2.47 13.50
CA LEU A 165 -5.27 -2.06 12.15
C LEU A 165 -6.20 -2.80 11.19
N MET A 166 -6.85 -2.06 10.29
CA MET A 166 -7.51 -2.61 9.12
C MET A 166 -6.76 -2.17 7.88
N TYR A 167 -6.21 -3.12 7.15
CA TYR A 167 -5.42 -2.90 5.96
C TYR A 167 -6.01 -3.67 4.77
N VAL A 168 -6.68 -2.95 3.89
CA VAL A 168 -7.26 -3.51 2.65
C VAL A 168 -6.32 -3.21 1.49
N TRP A 169 -6.08 -4.20 0.62
CA TRP A 169 -5.24 -4.06 -0.55
C TRP A 169 -5.91 -4.60 -1.82
N GLY A 170 -5.33 -4.36 -2.97
CA GLY A 170 -5.78 -4.86 -4.27
C GLY A 170 -5.24 -4.01 -5.41
N HIS A 171 -5.84 -4.16 -6.58
CA HIS A 171 -5.52 -3.40 -7.78
C HIS A 171 -6.78 -2.68 -8.28
N SER A 172 -6.68 -1.40 -8.58
CA SER A 172 -7.86 -0.61 -8.98
C SER A 172 -8.53 -1.10 -10.27
N TYR A 173 -7.76 -1.69 -11.19
CA TYR A 173 -8.28 -2.24 -12.45
C TYR A 173 -9.16 -3.49 -12.27
N GLU A 174 -9.07 -4.15 -11.12
CA GLU A 174 -9.91 -5.33 -10.83
C GLU A 174 -11.38 -4.94 -10.71
N PHE A 175 -11.69 -3.74 -10.23
CA PHE A 175 -13.07 -3.24 -10.18
C PHE A 175 -13.71 -3.09 -11.57
N ASP A 176 -12.93 -2.70 -12.60
CA ASP A 176 -13.41 -2.70 -13.98
C ASP A 176 -13.59 -4.13 -14.50
N ASN A 177 -12.63 -5.02 -14.20
CA ASN A 177 -12.67 -6.40 -14.69
C ASN A 177 -13.86 -7.19 -14.12
N HIS A 178 -14.25 -6.90 -12.87
CA HIS A 178 -15.34 -7.58 -12.17
C HIS A 178 -16.65 -6.79 -12.19
N ASP A 179 -16.66 -5.57 -12.79
CA ASP A 179 -17.81 -4.65 -12.78
C ASP A 179 -18.39 -4.43 -11.37
N ASN A 180 -17.51 -4.23 -10.38
CA ASN A 180 -17.85 -4.23 -8.96
C ASN A 180 -17.33 -3.01 -8.16
N TRP A 181 -17.25 -1.84 -8.78
CA TRP A 181 -16.86 -0.59 -8.10
C TRP A 181 -17.67 -0.27 -6.84
N ASN A 182 -18.91 -0.75 -6.78
CA ASN A 182 -19.75 -0.61 -5.59
C ASN A 182 -19.12 -1.24 -4.34
N VAL A 183 -18.31 -2.28 -4.48
CA VAL A 183 -17.64 -2.92 -3.33
C VAL A 183 -16.78 -1.93 -2.58
N ILE A 184 -15.93 -1.19 -3.28
CA ILE A 184 -15.05 -0.21 -2.64
C ILE A 184 -15.81 1.08 -2.25
N GLU A 185 -16.83 1.48 -3.00
CA GLU A 185 -17.69 2.62 -2.67
C GLU A 185 -18.47 2.36 -1.37
N ASP A 186 -19.11 1.19 -1.23
CA ASP A 186 -19.85 0.78 -0.02
C ASP A 186 -18.92 0.67 1.19
N PHE A 187 -17.74 0.06 1.00
CA PHE A 187 -16.71 0.00 2.04
C PHE A 187 -16.28 1.40 2.51
N CYS A 188 -15.97 2.29 1.59
CA CYS A 188 -15.53 3.65 1.91
C CYS A 188 -16.66 4.47 2.54
N ALA A 189 -17.91 4.31 2.08
CA ALA A 189 -19.07 4.96 2.66
C ALA A 189 -19.31 4.52 4.12
N TYR A 190 -19.13 3.23 4.41
CA TYR A 190 -19.29 2.71 5.77
C TYR A 190 -18.13 3.11 6.70
N MET A 191 -16.90 3.07 6.19
CA MET A 191 -15.70 3.29 6.99
C MET A 191 -15.30 4.76 7.10
N GLY A 192 -15.64 5.61 6.14
CA GLY A 192 -15.20 7.01 6.08
C GLY A 192 -15.85 7.92 7.13
N GLY A 193 -15.18 9.03 7.47
CA GLY A 193 -15.71 10.09 8.33
C GLY A 193 -15.91 9.74 9.81
N ARG A 194 -15.38 8.62 10.29
CA ARG A 194 -15.50 8.20 11.69
C ARG A 194 -14.45 8.88 12.57
N ASN A 195 -14.85 9.41 13.71
CA ASN A 195 -13.98 10.16 14.64
C ASN A 195 -13.06 9.24 15.49
N ASP A 196 -13.32 7.94 15.51
CA ASP A 196 -12.59 6.94 16.28
C ASP A 196 -11.62 6.11 15.41
N ILE A 197 -11.49 6.46 14.12
CA ILE A 197 -10.56 5.83 13.18
C ILE A 197 -9.55 6.88 12.69
N TRP A 198 -8.28 6.52 12.72
CA TRP A 198 -7.22 7.27 12.08
C TRP A 198 -6.98 6.72 10.67
N TYR A 199 -7.32 7.52 9.67
CA TYR A 199 -7.07 7.20 8.26
C TYR A 199 -5.65 7.59 7.93
N ALA A 200 -4.76 6.61 7.88
CA ALA A 200 -3.33 6.81 7.72
C ALA A 200 -2.79 6.07 6.50
N THR A 201 -1.72 6.60 5.95
CA THR A 201 -0.88 5.87 4.98
C THR A 201 0.01 4.87 5.70
N ASN A 202 0.57 3.91 4.97
CA ASN A 202 1.42 2.88 5.57
C ASN A 202 2.63 3.48 6.28
N ILE A 203 3.29 4.46 5.66
CA ILE A 203 4.48 5.07 6.27
C ILE A 203 4.15 5.85 7.54
N GLU A 204 2.98 6.49 7.64
CA GLU A 204 2.55 7.17 8.86
C GLU A 204 2.34 6.19 10.01
N ILE A 205 1.77 5.00 9.72
CA ILE A 205 1.60 3.93 10.71
C ILE A 205 2.97 3.45 11.21
N ILE A 206 3.91 3.21 10.31
CA ILE A 206 5.27 2.77 10.66
C ILE A 206 5.99 3.83 11.50
N ASP A 207 5.93 5.10 11.10
CA ASP A 207 6.55 6.19 11.84
C ASP A 207 5.93 6.35 13.23
N TYR A 208 4.60 6.18 13.35
CA TYR A 208 3.92 6.16 14.64
C TYR A 208 4.38 4.99 15.52
N MET A 209 4.46 3.78 14.96
CA MET A 209 4.93 2.60 15.70
C MET A 209 6.37 2.78 16.19
N ASP A 210 7.24 3.31 15.36
CA ASP A 210 8.64 3.56 15.71
C ASP A 210 8.77 4.66 16.77
N ALA A 211 7.98 5.71 16.69
CA ALA A 211 7.93 6.73 17.72
C ALA A 211 7.42 6.16 19.06
N ALA A 212 6.33 5.38 19.02
CA ALA A 212 5.77 4.76 20.22
C ALA A 212 6.74 3.80 20.93
N ARG A 213 7.54 3.03 20.18
CA ARG A 213 8.58 2.13 20.74
C ARG A 213 9.71 2.88 21.46
N ARG A 214 9.93 4.15 21.11
CA ARG A 214 10.99 5.00 21.72
C ARG A 214 10.51 5.78 22.95
N LEU A 215 9.22 5.75 23.26
CA LEU A 215 8.70 6.43 24.45
C LEU A 215 9.18 5.70 25.71
N ILE A 216 9.83 6.45 26.58
CA ILE A 216 10.21 6.00 27.93
C ILE A 216 9.21 6.62 28.88
N PHE A 217 8.40 5.81 29.53
CA PHE A 217 7.52 6.25 30.62
C PHE A 217 8.34 6.30 31.92
N SER A 218 8.53 7.48 32.45
CA SER A 218 9.18 7.72 33.78
C SER A 218 8.15 7.64 34.89
#